data_e75175529a3dbf3836685555ed92a685
#
_entry.id   e75175529a3dbf3836685555ed92a685
#
_cell.length_a   1.000
_cell.length_b   1.000
_cell.length_c   1.000
_cell.angle_alpha   90.00
_cell.angle_beta   90.00
_cell.angle_gamma   90.00
#
_symmetry.space_group_name_H-M   'P 1'
#
loop_
_entity.id
_entity.type
_entity.pdbx_description
1 polymer ?
#
loop_
_entity_poly.entity_id
_entity_poly.type
_entity_poly.pdbx_seq_one_letter_code
_entity_poly.pdbx_strand_id
1 'polypeptide(L)'
;MSNAFESPLLKLYRALCQTFIILSPFHSLSTKLYHTAVLCEDSLDLLVTTPAGLYVDVTMGGGGHSRALLERLSPEGRCIGLDQDPDAVVNAPTDSRYHFVATNFRYLGQWLDYWGLAGQVDGILADLGVSSHHFDSEERGFSFRYEEAMPDMRMNSRSGVTARDILLSYSEEQLADILYYYGELHDARRIAALLVSHRAVGYPTIAALMEVLTPVLPKGGPQLRNKLSRIFQALRIEVNDELGALRQLLSDSVRLLKPGGRIAIISYHSLEDRMVKDFFRLGSFEQPNEALAGMPLSTPAPLRVITKKAITPSADEIADNNRARSAKLRVAERREDI
;
A
#
# COMPACT_ATOMS: atom_id res chain seq x y z
N MET A 1 1.34 38.04 16.47
CA MET A 1 1.09 37.11 17.58
C MET A 1 1.21 35.72 16.99
N SER A 2 2.18 35.11 17.17
CA SER A 2 3.14 34.45 18.01
C SER A 2 3.32 33.02 17.51
N ASN A 3 4.51 32.77 16.94
CA ASN A 3 5.07 31.46 16.54
C ASN A 3 5.18 30.51 17.75
N ALA A 4 4.11 29.85 18.18
CA ALA A 4 4.08 29.10 19.43
C ALA A 4 4.07 27.55 19.26
N PHE A 5 4.35 26.98 18.05
CA PHE A 5 4.31 25.52 17.85
C PHE A 5 5.50 24.92 17.06
N GLU A 6 6.64 25.59 17.04
CA GLU A 6 7.86 24.90 16.58
C GLU A 6 8.68 24.42 17.77
N SER A 7 8.63 23.11 18.05
CA SER A 7 9.53 22.54 19.06
C SER A 7 10.99 22.70 18.60
N PRO A 8 11.95 22.87 19.53
CA PRO A 8 13.38 22.97 19.21
C PRO A 8 13.90 21.78 18.38
N LEU A 9 13.30 20.60 18.56
CA LEU A 9 13.61 19.38 17.82
C LEU A 9 13.16 19.45 16.35
N LEU A 10 12.02 20.10 16.06
CA LEU A 10 11.55 20.29 14.69
C LEU A 10 12.47 21.23 13.90
N LYS A 11 13.02 22.25 14.57
CA LYS A 11 14.04 23.16 14.01
C LYS A 11 15.37 22.43 13.74
N LEU A 12 15.78 21.56 14.65
CA LEU A 12 17.00 20.76 14.51
C LEU A 12 16.86 19.74 13.37
N TYR A 13 15.70 19.10 13.25
CA TYR A 13 15.38 18.14 12.17
C TYR A 13 15.36 18.84 10.80
N ARG A 14 14.74 20.04 10.68
CA ARG A 14 14.80 20.85 9.46
C ARG A 14 16.23 21.20 9.06
N ALA A 15 17.06 21.56 10.03
CA ALA A 15 18.48 21.87 9.81
C ALA A 15 19.27 20.63 9.32
N LEU A 16 19.02 19.46 9.90
CA LEU A 16 19.65 18.21 9.50
C LEU A 16 19.19 17.73 8.11
N CYS A 17 17.90 17.83 7.78
CA CYS A 17 17.40 17.48 6.45
C CYS A 17 17.91 18.43 5.35
N GLN A 18 18.04 19.73 5.63
CA GLN A 18 18.63 20.69 4.68
C GLN A 18 20.11 20.41 4.41
N THR A 19 20.86 19.85 5.34
CA THR A 19 22.27 19.53 5.19
C THR A 19 22.52 18.28 4.35
N PHE A 20 21.55 17.37 4.22
CA PHE A 20 21.65 16.14 3.40
C PHE A 20 21.23 16.31 1.93
N ILE A 21 20.64 17.45 1.53
CA ILE A 21 20.17 17.71 0.16
C ILE A 21 21.27 18.31 -0.76
N ILE A 22 22.44 18.65 -0.26
CA ILE A 22 23.48 19.36 -1.04
C ILE A 22 24.59 18.41 -1.51
N LEU A 23 24.31 17.29 -2.14
CA LEU A 23 25.31 16.59 -2.98
C LEU A 23 24.63 15.55 -3.88
N SER A 24 24.02 16.02 -4.97
CA SER A 24 23.84 15.18 -6.16
C SER A 24 23.75 16.06 -7.43
N PRO A 25 24.51 15.79 -8.49
CA PRO A 25 24.49 16.59 -9.70
C PRO A 25 23.19 16.38 -10.46
N PHE A 26 22.60 17.49 -10.92
CA PHE A 26 21.45 17.55 -11.79
C PHE A 26 21.62 16.66 -13.02
N HIS A 27 20.87 15.57 -13.12
CA HIS A 27 20.55 14.95 -14.39
C HIS A 27 19.23 15.51 -14.89
N SER A 28 19.22 15.99 -16.12
CA SER A 28 18.05 16.53 -16.80
C SER A 28 16.92 15.51 -16.82
N LEU A 29 15.88 15.76 -16.03
CA LEU A 29 14.68 14.93 -15.98
C LEU A 29 13.89 15.15 -17.27
N SER A 30 13.84 14.12 -18.10
CA SER A 30 12.79 13.90 -19.08
C SER A 30 11.43 13.99 -18.34
N THR A 31 10.58 14.93 -18.77
CA THR A 31 9.17 14.99 -18.36
C THR A 31 8.43 13.76 -18.90
N LYS A 32 8.60 12.59 -18.24
CA LYS A 32 7.66 11.50 -18.42
C LYS A 32 6.32 11.98 -17.85
N LEU A 33 5.27 11.98 -18.70
CA LEU A 33 3.90 12.14 -18.25
C LEU A 33 3.68 11.17 -17.09
N TYR A 34 3.52 11.70 -15.88
CA TYR A 34 3.12 10.91 -14.73
C TYR A 34 1.71 10.39 -15.02
N HIS A 35 1.53 9.08 -14.93
CA HIS A 35 0.21 8.48 -14.97
C HIS A 35 -0.69 9.17 -13.94
N THR A 36 -1.92 9.50 -14.33
CA THR A 36 -2.94 10.00 -13.41
C THR A 36 -3.12 8.98 -12.28
N ALA A 37 -3.15 9.46 -11.04
CA ALA A 37 -3.35 8.59 -9.88
C ALA A 37 -4.72 7.91 -9.98
N VAL A 38 -4.79 6.63 -9.62
CA VAL A 38 -5.99 5.80 -9.80
C VAL A 38 -7.11 6.28 -8.89
N LEU A 39 -8.34 6.43 -9.43
CA LEU A 39 -9.52 6.89 -8.69
C LEU A 39 -9.26 8.21 -7.91
N CYS A 40 -8.42 9.09 -8.48
CA CYS A 40 -7.94 10.29 -7.79
C CYS A 40 -9.08 11.20 -7.39
N GLU A 41 -9.92 11.60 -8.34
CA GLU A 41 -11.05 12.50 -8.09
C GLU A 41 -12.05 11.87 -7.11
N ASP A 42 -12.49 10.64 -7.36
CA ASP A 42 -13.44 9.93 -6.49
C ASP A 42 -12.94 9.80 -5.05
N SER A 43 -11.65 9.49 -4.87
CA SER A 43 -11.07 9.33 -3.54
C SER A 43 -10.98 10.66 -2.79
N LEU A 44 -10.57 11.73 -3.45
CA LEU A 44 -10.40 13.03 -2.83
C LEU A 44 -11.74 13.76 -2.59
N ASP A 45 -12.72 13.58 -3.47
CA ASP A 45 -14.09 14.13 -3.26
C ASP A 45 -14.77 13.54 -2.02
N LEU A 46 -14.50 12.26 -1.76
CA LEU A 46 -15.02 11.60 -0.57
C LEU A 46 -14.18 11.85 0.69
N LEU A 47 -12.86 12.06 0.53
CA LEU A 47 -11.92 12.20 1.63
C LEU A 47 -11.88 13.62 2.21
N VAL A 48 -11.83 14.65 1.33
CA VAL A 48 -11.59 16.03 1.76
C VAL A 48 -12.90 16.69 2.20
N THR A 49 -13.14 16.71 3.50
CA THR A 49 -14.31 17.36 4.12
C THR A 49 -13.97 18.72 4.69
N THR A 50 -12.71 18.96 5.03
CA THR A 50 -12.22 20.18 5.70
C THR A 50 -10.95 20.67 5.00
N PRO A 51 -11.01 21.63 4.06
CA PRO A 51 -9.82 22.09 3.32
C PRO A 51 -8.67 22.61 4.20
N ALA A 52 -8.96 23.11 5.40
CA ALA A 52 -7.95 23.56 6.37
C ALA A 52 -7.40 22.44 7.27
N GLY A 53 -7.80 21.17 7.01
CA GLY A 53 -7.49 20.01 7.84
C GLY A 53 -6.09 19.44 7.65
N LEU A 54 -5.81 18.39 8.44
CA LEU A 54 -4.61 17.57 8.36
C LEU A 54 -4.94 16.26 7.63
N TYR A 55 -4.24 16.02 6.53
CA TYR A 55 -4.39 14.82 5.71
C TYR A 55 -3.11 14.00 5.66
N VAL A 56 -3.25 12.69 5.51
CA VAL A 56 -2.12 11.79 5.39
C VAL A 56 -2.31 10.90 4.16
N ASP A 57 -1.37 10.95 3.22
CA ASP A 57 -1.23 10.00 2.11
C ASP A 57 -0.17 8.98 2.51
N VAL A 58 -0.59 7.76 2.84
CA VAL A 58 0.32 6.74 3.39
C VAL A 58 1.05 5.93 2.32
N THR A 59 0.77 6.21 1.05
CA THR A 59 1.31 5.51 -0.14
C THR A 59 1.66 6.51 -1.24
N MET A 60 2.54 7.48 -0.90
CA MET A 60 2.83 8.62 -1.79
C MET A 60 3.30 8.20 -3.19
N GLY A 61 4.18 7.20 -3.28
CA GLY A 61 4.70 6.68 -4.56
C GLY A 61 5.21 7.77 -5.51
N GLY A 62 4.51 7.95 -6.62
CA GLY A 62 4.77 9.00 -7.60
C GLY A 62 4.27 10.39 -7.20
N GLY A 63 3.60 10.54 -6.06
CA GLY A 63 3.08 11.80 -5.53
C GLY A 63 1.83 12.34 -6.24
N GLY A 64 1.16 11.52 -7.06
CA GLY A 64 -0.03 11.94 -7.80
C GLY A 64 -1.17 12.36 -6.89
N HIS A 65 -1.58 11.48 -5.98
CA HIS A 65 -2.61 11.76 -4.98
C HIS A 65 -2.21 12.92 -4.05
N SER A 66 -0.96 12.92 -3.56
CA SER A 66 -0.45 13.98 -2.68
C SER A 66 -0.54 15.37 -3.33
N ARG A 67 -0.19 15.49 -4.63
CA ARG A 67 -0.32 16.77 -5.36
C ARG A 67 -1.76 17.19 -5.52
N ALA A 68 -2.63 16.30 -5.99
CA ALA A 68 -4.05 16.59 -6.15
C ALA A 68 -4.75 16.90 -4.81
N LEU A 69 -4.31 16.28 -3.72
CA LEU A 69 -4.78 16.59 -2.37
C LEU A 69 -4.39 18.01 -1.97
N LEU A 70 -3.13 18.41 -2.17
CA LEU A 70 -2.65 19.77 -1.87
C LEU A 70 -3.40 20.87 -2.64
N GLU A 71 -3.82 20.59 -3.88
CA GLU A 71 -4.64 21.51 -4.69
C GLU A 71 -6.03 21.76 -4.08
N ARG A 72 -6.57 20.82 -3.31
CA ARG A 72 -7.88 20.93 -2.64
C ARG A 72 -7.80 21.54 -1.23
N LEU A 73 -6.58 21.65 -0.67
CA LEU A 73 -6.38 22.21 0.66
C LEU A 73 -6.26 23.73 0.62
N SER A 74 -6.78 24.38 1.65
CA SER A 74 -6.57 25.82 1.90
C SER A 74 -5.11 26.07 2.33
N PRO A 75 -4.67 27.34 2.43
CA PRO A 75 -3.33 27.68 2.91
C PRO A 75 -3.00 27.15 4.32
N GLU A 76 -4.02 26.93 5.15
CA GLU A 76 -3.89 26.41 6.51
C GLU A 76 -3.80 24.88 6.54
N GLY A 77 -4.30 24.20 5.50
CA GLY A 77 -4.31 22.74 5.40
C GLY A 77 -2.90 22.18 5.37
N ARG A 78 -2.75 20.96 5.81
CA ARG A 78 -1.47 20.24 5.88
C ARG A 78 -1.61 18.84 5.30
N CYS A 79 -0.55 18.36 4.66
CA CYS A 79 -0.47 17.00 4.14
C CYS A 79 0.83 16.34 4.59
N ILE A 80 0.74 15.11 5.10
CA ILE A 80 1.87 14.25 5.39
C ILE A 80 1.84 13.11 4.38
N GLY A 81 2.95 12.88 3.68
CA GLY A 81 3.10 11.74 2.78
C GLY A 81 4.07 10.72 3.33
N LEU A 82 3.70 9.44 3.26
CA LEU A 82 4.57 8.33 3.63
C LEU A 82 4.87 7.46 2.41
N ASP A 83 6.07 6.95 2.33
CA ASP A 83 6.41 5.82 1.48
C ASP A 83 7.57 5.03 2.06
N GLN A 84 7.55 3.71 1.91
CA GLN A 84 8.64 2.85 2.32
C GLN A 84 9.72 2.67 1.25
N ASP A 85 9.39 2.96 -0.01
CA ASP A 85 10.34 2.91 -1.12
C ASP A 85 11.28 4.11 -1.05
N PRO A 86 12.60 3.89 -0.89
CA PRO A 86 13.55 4.99 -0.87
C PRO A 86 13.57 5.82 -2.16
N ASP A 87 13.12 5.24 -3.28
CA ASP A 87 13.09 5.92 -4.58
C ASP A 87 11.91 6.90 -4.68
N ALA A 88 10.89 6.78 -3.80
CA ALA A 88 9.74 7.68 -3.79
C ALA A 88 10.09 9.11 -3.38
N VAL A 89 11.15 9.34 -2.61
CA VAL A 89 11.51 10.65 -2.05
C VAL A 89 11.64 11.75 -3.12
N VAL A 90 12.11 11.41 -4.32
CA VAL A 90 12.29 12.38 -5.42
C VAL A 90 10.96 12.91 -5.97
N ASN A 91 9.86 12.23 -5.70
CA ASN A 91 8.52 12.58 -6.14
C ASN A 91 7.75 13.43 -5.13
N ALA A 92 8.32 13.65 -3.94
CA ALA A 92 7.65 14.40 -2.87
C ALA A 92 7.36 15.83 -3.32
N PRO A 93 6.13 16.35 -3.13
CA PRO A 93 5.80 17.73 -3.40
C PRO A 93 6.71 18.71 -2.65
N THR A 94 7.08 19.81 -3.31
CA THR A 94 7.90 20.88 -2.71
C THR A 94 7.07 21.95 -1.98
N ASP A 95 5.76 21.75 -1.84
CA ASP A 95 4.84 22.64 -1.15
C ASP A 95 5.16 22.72 0.34
N SER A 96 5.14 23.94 0.92
CA SER A 96 5.44 24.18 2.34
C SER A 96 4.41 23.55 3.31
N ARG A 97 3.22 23.18 2.81
CA ARG A 97 2.16 22.48 3.55
C ARG A 97 2.39 20.97 3.58
N TYR A 98 3.38 20.47 2.84
CA TYR A 98 3.67 19.04 2.69
C TYR A 98 4.87 18.61 3.53
N HIS A 99 4.74 17.44 4.16
CA HIS A 99 5.85 16.81 4.88
C HIS A 99 5.99 15.34 4.46
N PHE A 100 7.15 14.95 3.95
CA PHE A 100 7.42 13.57 3.55
C PHE A 100 8.15 12.78 4.64
N VAL A 101 7.76 11.52 4.84
CA VAL A 101 8.37 10.58 5.78
C VAL A 101 8.70 9.26 5.06
N ALA A 102 9.98 8.93 4.98
CA ALA A 102 10.44 7.66 4.40
C ALA A 102 10.22 6.52 5.41
N THR A 103 9.05 5.90 5.39
CA THR A 103 8.66 4.85 6.34
C THR A 103 7.52 3.99 5.78
N ASN A 104 7.38 2.76 6.31
CA ASN A 104 6.22 1.94 6.07
C ASN A 104 5.01 2.49 6.84
N PHE A 105 3.86 2.54 6.21
CA PHE A 105 2.62 3.07 6.80
C PHE A 105 2.12 2.31 8.04
N ARG A 106 2.60 1.10 8.30
CA ARG A 106 2.37 0.39 9.57
C ARG A 106 2.81 1.18 10.80
N TYR A 107 3.76 2.10 10.62
CA TYR A 107 4.30 2.93 11.69
C TYR A 107 3.62 4.30 11.79
N LEU A 108 2.55 4.55 11.01
CA LEU A 108 1.83 5.82 11.04
C LEU A 108 1.40 6.24 12.45
N GLY A 109 0.84 5.28 13.21
CA GLY A 109 0.41 5.55 14.59
C GLY A 109 1.54 6.06 15.47
N GLN A 110 2.71 5.44 15.38
CA GLN A 110 3.89 5.83 16.17
C GLN A 110 4.41 7.22 15.79
N TRP A 111 4.40 7.57 14.49
CA TRP A 111 4.79 8.90 14.02
C TRP A 111 3.83 9.98 14.49
N LEU A 112 2.53 9.74 14.37
CA LEU A 112 1.52 10.72 14.80
C LEU A 112 1.49 10.88 16.32
N ASP A 113 1.71 9.81 17.09
CA ASP A 113 1.89 9.88 18.54
C ASP A 113 3.12 10.71 18.91
N TYR A 114 4.26 10.47 18.26
CA TYR A 114 5.50 11.21 18.48
C TYR A 114 5.35 12.71 18.21
N TRP A 115 4.55 13.09 17.20
CA TRP A 115 4.28 14.50 16.90
C TRP A 115 3.11 15.10 17.70
N GLY A 116 2.41 14.32 18.50
CA GLY A 116 1.22 14.76 19.23
C GLY A 116 0.02 15.05 18.32
N LEU A 117 -0.05 14.36 17.18
CA LEU A 117 -1.08 14.55 16.15
C LEU A 117 -2.14 13.42 16.14
N ALA A 118 -2.03 12.41 17.00
CA ALA A 118 -3.03 11.37 17.12
C ALA A 118 -4.39 11.98 17.51
N GLY A 119 -5.46 11.56 16.83
CA GLY A 119 -6.80 12.12 17.00
C GLY A 119 -7.01 13.49 16.35
N GLN A 120 -6.05 13.98 15.55
CA GLN A 120 -6.13 15.27 14.88
C GLN A 120 -6.20 15.17 13.35
N VAL A 121 -6.20 13.95 12.78
CA VAL A 121 -6.20 13.73 11.34
C VAL A 121 -7.61 13.85 10.77
N ASP A 122 -7.80 14.69 9.75
CA ASP A 122 -9.07 14.87 9.04
C ASP A 122 -9.28 13.82 7.96
N GLY A 123 -8.18 13.30 7.35
CA GLY A 123 -8.29 12.23 6.39
C GLY A 123 -7.01 11.41 6.19
N ILE A 124 -7.19 10.10 5.95
CA ILE A 124 -6.12 9.15 5.61
C ILE A 124 -6.43 8.57 4.23
N LEU A 125 -5.49 8.66 3.30
CA LEU A 125 -5.54 8.03 1.98
C LEU A 125 -4.51 6.91 1.91
N ALA A 126 -4.93 5.75 1.41
CA ALA A 126 -4.04 4.64 1.07
C ALA A 126 -4.37 4.11 -0.33
N ASP A 127 -3.43 4.22 -1.26
CA ASP A 127 -3.47 3.56 -2.57
C ASP A 127 -2.55 2.33 -2.51
N LEU A 128 -3.14 1.17 -2.18
CA LEU A 128 -2.40 -0.04 -1.84
C LEU A 128 -1.74 -0.68 -3.07
N GLY A 129 -0.80 -1.58 -2.81
CA GLY A 129 -0.13 -2.36 -3.84
C GLY A 129 1.20 -1.74 -4.26
N VAL A 130 1.62 -2.04 -5.48
CA VAL A 130 2.92 -1.65 -6.02
C VAL A 130 2.78 -0.49 -6.99
N SER A 131 3.69 0.47 -6.90
CA SER A 131 3.75 1.58 -7.84
C SER A 131 4.10 1.10 -9.25
N SER A 132 3.79 1.92 -10.26
CA SER A 132 4.23 1.66 -11.63
C SER A 132 5.75 1.53 -11.72
N HIS A 133 6.49 2.26 -10.89
CA HIS A 133 7.94 2.19 -10.79
C HIS A 133 8.42 0.77 -10.44
N HIS A 134 7.80 0.12 -9.46
CA HIS A 134 8.15 -1.27 -9.08
C HIS A 134 7.99 -2.26 -10.24
N PHE A 135 6.90 -2.13 -11.02
CA PHE A 135 6.66 -3.02 -12.16
C PHE A 135 7.53 -2.72 -13.38
N ASP A 136 7.98 -1.48 -13.54
CA ASP A 136 8.71 -1.02 -14.71
C ASP A 136 10.24 -1.03 -14.47
N SER A 137 10.67 -1.22 -13.21
CA SER A 137 12.08 -1.39 -12.85
C SER A 137 12.47 -2.86 -12.94
N GLU A 138 13.29 -3.19 -13.93
CA GLU A 138 13.71 -4.55 -14.22
C GLU A 138 14.36 -5.24 -13.00
N GLU A 139 15.27 -4.54 -12.32
CA GLU A 139 16.05 -5.03 -11.18
C GLU A 139 15.24 -5.33 -9.92
N ARG A 140 14.01 -4.83 -9.81
CA ARG A 140 13.17 -4.99 -8.61
C ARG A 140 12.46 -6.34 -8.53
N GLY A 141 12.41 -7.12 -9.62
CA GLY A 141 11.88 -8.49 -9.65
C GLY A 141 10.37 -8.65 -9.42
N PHE A 142 9.56 -7.58 -9.53
CA PHE A 142 8.10 -7.64 -9.34
C PHE A 142 7.35 -8.22 -10.54
N SER A 143 7.98 -8.28 -11.70
CA SER A 143 7.34 -8.68 -12.95
C SER A 143 8.02 -9.88 -13.60
N PHE A 144 7.23 -10.88 -13.96
CA PHE A 144 7.70 -12.03 -14.74
C PHE A 144 8.03 -11.71 -16.21
N ARG A 145 7.91 -10.43 -16.61
CA ARG A 145 8.35 -9.95 -17.95
C ARG A 145 9.88 -9.76 -18.03
N TYR A 146 10.53 -9.56 -16.89
CA TYR A 146 11.96 -9.31 -16.79
C TYR A 146 12.64 -10.59 -16.32
N GLU A 147 12.89 -11.50 -17.28
CA GLU A 147 13.34 -12.86 -17.02
C GLU A 147 14.72 -12.93 -16.36
N GLU A 148 15.61 -11.97 -16.66
CA GLU A 148 16.97 -11.90 -16.11
C GLU A 148 17.02 -11.29 -14.69
N ALA A 149 15.95 -10.67 -14.25
CA ALA A 149 15.88 -10.08 -12.91
C ALA A 149 15.96 -11.14 -11.80
N MET A 150 16.63 -10.82 -10.72
CA MET A 150 16.53 -11.60 -9.48
C MET A 150 15.12 -11.47 -8.88
N PRO A 151 14.50 -12.52 -8.35
CA PRO A 151 13.22 -12.40 -7.63
C PRO A 151 13.42 -11.73 -6.28
N ASP A 152 13.52 -10.39 -6.27
CA ASP A 152 13.68 -9.56 -5.06
C ASP A 152 12.32 -9.25 -4.42
N MET A 153 11.46 -8.51 -5.08
CA MET A 153 10.11 -8.11 -4.70
C MET A 153 10.00 -7.25 -3.42
N ARG A 154 11.09 -6.73 -2.87
CA ARG A 154 11.04 -5.80 -1.73
C ARG A 154 10.60 -4.41 -2.18
N MET A 155 9.59 -3.83 -1.56
CA MET A 155 9.24 -2.42 -1.76
C MET A 155 10.30 -1.50 -1.14
N ASN A 156 10.83 -1.86 0.04
CA ASN A 156 12.02 -1.21 0.59
C ASN A 156 13.27 -2.02 0.23
N SER A 157 13.99 -1.60 -0.80
CA SER A 157 15.19 -2.28 -1.29
C SER A 157 16.36 -2.30 -0.30
N ARG A 158 16.31 -1.48 0.76
CA ARG A 158 17.39 -1.35 1.76
C ARG A 158 17.29 -2.34 2.92
N SER A 159 16.16 -3.04 3.06
CA SER A 159 15.95 -3.93 4.22
C SER A 159 14.99 -5.08 3.88
N GLY A 160 14.97 -6.10 4.74
CA GLY A 160 14.08 -7.25 4.63
C GLY A 160 14.66 -8.40 3.80
N VAL A 161 13.89 -9.49 3.74
CA VAL A 161 14.18 -10.68 2.96
C VAL A 161 13.62 -10.55 1.56
N THR A 162 14.31 -11.11 0.56
CA THR A 162 13.84 -11.13 -0.82
C THR A 162 12.90 -12.33 -1.08
N ALA A 163 12.14 -12.29 -2.18
CA ALA A 163 11.37 -13.45 -2.60
C ALA A 163 12.27 -14.67 -2.84
N ARG A 164 13.49 -14.46 -3.34
CA ARG A 164 14.51 -15.51 -3.47
C ARG A 164 14.86 -16.14 -2.11
N ASP A 165 15.06 -15.33 -1.07
CA ASP A 165 15.37 -15.84 0.27
C ASP A 165 14.22 -16.68 0.83
N ILE A 166 12.97 -16.28 0.62
CA ILE A 166 11.77 -17.04 0.98
C ILE A 166 11.76 -18.39 0.26
N LEU A 167 11.97 -18.40 -1.06
CA LEU A 167 12.02 -19.64 -1.85
C LEU A 167 13.10 -20.60 -1.37
N LEU A 168 14.24 -20.07 -0.88
CA LEU A 168 15.37 -20.88 -0.42
C LEU A 168 15.25 -21.34 1.04
N SER A 169 14.60 -20.56 1.91
CA SER A 169 14.63 -20.80 3.37
C SER A 169 13.32 -21.36 3.96
N TYR A 170 12.15 -21.03 3.40
CA TYR A 170 10.87 -21.47 3.95
C TYR A 170 10.67 -22.98 3.82
N SER A 171 10.02 -23.61 4.79
CA SER A 171 9.59 -25.01 4.68
C SER A 171 8.57 -25.18 3.54
N GLU A 172 8.34 -26.43 3.12
CA GLU A 172 7.31 -26.74 2.13
C GLU A 172 5.93 -26.31 2.62
N GLU A 173 5.63 -26.51 3.91
CA GLU A 173 4.39 -26.11 4.53
C GLU A 173 4.20 -24.58 4.50
N GLN A 174 5.24 -23.82 4.90
CA GLN A 174 5.20 -22.35 4.85
C GLN A 174 4.99 -21.83 3.42
N LEU A 175 5.68 -22.41 2.43
CA LEU A 175 5.47 -22.05 1.01
C LEU A 175 4.05 -22.39 0.55
N ALA A 176 3.52 -23.56 0.95
CA ALA A 176 2.16 -23.94 0.62
C ALA A 176 1.15 -22.99 1.23
N ASP A 177 1.35 -22.56 2.47
CA ASP A 177 0.47 -21.64 3.17
C ASP A 177 0.42 -20.26 2.48
N ILE A 178 1.57 -19.64 2.17
CA ILE A 178 1.56 -18.36 1.47
C ILE A 178 0.94 -18.45 0.08
N LEU A 179 1.21 -19.53 -0.66
CA LEU A 179 0.61 -19.76 -1.97
C LEU A 179 -0.90 -19.99 -1.90
N TYR A 180 -1.38 -20.65 -0.85
CA TYR A 180 -2.79 -20.90 -0.62
C TYR A 180 -3.53 -19.65 -0.14
N TYR A 181 -3.03 -19.01 0.94
CA TYR A 181 -3.72 -17.88 1.56
C TYR A 181 -3.56 -16.58 0.78
N TYR A 182 -2.37 -16.30 0.23
CA TYR A 182 -2.09 -15.03 -0.45
C TYR A 182 -2.21 -15.14 -1.98
N GLY A 183 -1.95 -16.32 -2.54
CA GLY A 183 -2.13 -16.58 -3.97
C GLY A 183 -3.51 -17.12 -4.31
N GLU A 184 -4.33 -17.55 -3.33
CA GLU A 184 -5.61 -18.24 -3.52
C GLU A 184 -5.48 -19.43 -4.49
N LEU A 185 -4.34 -20.18 -4.42
CA LEU A 185 -4.00 -21.29 -5.30
C LEU A 185 -4.42 -22.63 -4.68
N HIS A 186 -5.35 -23.34 -5.33
CA HIS A 186 -5.83 -24.64 -4.81
C HIS A 186 -4.77 -25.75 -4.88
N ASP A 187 -3.81 -25.65 -5.79
CA ASP A 187 -2.70 -26.59 -5.94
C ASP A 187 -1.39 -26.11 -5.24
N ALA A 188 -1.52 -25.26 -4.24
CA ALA A 188 -0.40 -24.64 -3.49
C ALA A 188 0.61 -25.67 -2.96
N ARG A 189 0.16 -26.80 -2.39
CA ARG A 189 1.04 -27.86 -1.89
C ARG A 189 1.91 -28.46 -3.00
N ARG A 190 1.32 -28.70 -4.18
CA ARG A 190 2.06 -29.21 -5.34
C ARG A 190 3.11 -28.23 -5.82
N ILE A 191 2.78 -26.94 -5.85
CA ILE A 191 3.73 -25.88 -6.22
C ILE A 191 4.84 -25.78 -5.19
N ALA A 192 4.53 -25.80 -3.89
CA ALA A 192 5.51 -25.75 -2.81
C ALA A 192 6.49 -26.92 -2.84
N ALA A 193 6.00 -28.16 -2.98
CA ALA A 193 6.83 -29.36 -3.12
C ALA A 193 7.80 -29.24 -4.32
N LEU A 194 7.30 -28.73 -5.45
CA LEU A 194 8.13 -28.52 -6.65
C LEU A 194 9.23 -27.49 -6.38
N LEU A 195 8.90 -26.36 -5.77
CA LEU A 195 9.87 -25.32 -5.41
C LEU A 195 10.94 -25.86 -4.45
N VAL A 196 10.55 -26.58 -3.40
CA VAL A 196 11.48 -27.16 -2.43
C VAL A 196 12.40 -28.19 -3.08
N SER A 197 11.88 -29.07 -3.91
CA SER A 197 12.67 -30.11 -4.58
C SER A 197 13.72 -29.55 -5.57
N HIS A 198 13.55 -28.32 -6.04
CA HIS A 198 14.45 -27.67 -6.99
C HIS A 198 15.33 -26.57 -6.37
N ARG A 199 15.44 -26.48 -5.05
CA ARG A 199 16.26 -25.46 -4.36
C ARG A 199 17.73 -25.44 -4.79
N ALA A 200 18.28 -26.54 -5.26
CA ALA A 200 19.63 -26.59 -5.78
C ALA A 200 19.88 -25.63 -6.97
N VAL A 201 18.83 -25.24 -7.69
CA VAL A 201 18.90 -24.22 -8.77
C VAL A 201 19.26 -22.84 -8.20
N GLY A 202 18.89 -22.54 -6.94
CA GLY A 202 19.21 -21.29 -6.25
C GLY A 202 18.40 -20.07 -6.70
N TYR A 203 17.47 -20.21 -7.64
CA TYR A 203 16.58 -19.14 -8.17
C TYR A 203 17.31 -17.83 -8.48
N PRO A 204 18.39 -17.84 -9.27
CA PRO A 204 19.17 -16.64 -9.53
C PRO A 204 18.38 -15.59 -10.32
N THR A 205 17.45 -16.03 -11.16
CA THR A 205 16.63 -15.17 -12.02
C THR A 205 15.15 -15.58 -12.01
N ILE A 206 14.30 -14.68 -12.48
CA ILE A 206 12.87 -14.97 -12.74
C ILE A 206 12.72 -16.10 -13.76
N ALA A 207 13.57 -16.14 -14.80
CA ALA A 207 13.57 -17.25 -15.78
C ALA A 207 13.78 -18.61 -15.09
N ALA A 208 14.76 -18.72 -14.20
CA ALA A 208 15.01 -19.95 -13.46
C ALA A 208 13.81 -20.36 -12.58
N LEU A 209 13.15 -19.40 -11.94
CA LEU A 209 11.92 -19.65 -11.19
C LEU A 209 10.79 -20.15 -12.09
N MET A 210 10.59 -19.52 -13.25
CA MET A 210 9.55 -19.91 -14.22
C MET A 210 9.81 -21.30 -14.81
N GLU A 211 11.06 -21.64 -15.09
CA GLU A 211 11.45 -22.97 -15.57
C GLU A 211 11.04 -24.06 -14.56
N VAL A 212 11.37 -23.88 -13.28
CA VAL A 212 10.95 -24.78 -12.20
C VAL A 212 9.42 -24.88 -12.10
N LEU A 213 8.70 -23.80 -12.30
CA LEU A 213 7.24 -23.79 -12.23
C LEU A 213 6.55 -24.42 -13.46
N THR A 214 7.26 -24.63 -14.58
CA THR A 214 6.69 -25.11 -15.85
C THR A 214 5.78 -26.35 -15.70
N PRO A 215 6.10 -27.40 -14.88
CA PRO A 215 5.25 -28.59 -14.75
C PRO A 215 3.87 -28.34 -14.11
N VAL A 216 3.69 -27.20 -13.46
CA VAL A 216 2.44 -26.82 -12.78
C VAL A 216 1.74 -25.66 -13.46
N LEU A 217 2.34 -25.05 -14.47
CA LEU A 217 1.76 -23.93 -15.20
C LEU A 217 0.90 -24.40 -16.38
N PRO A 218 -0.19 -23.66 -16.71
CA PRO A 218 -0.90 -23.84 -17.97
C PRO A 218 0.00 -23.58 -19.18
N LYS A 219 -0.29 -24.24 -20.32
CA LYS A 219 0.55 -24.19 -21.54
C LYS A 219 0.62 -22.79 -22.19
N GLY A 220 -0.19 -21.82 -21.76
CA GLY A 220 -0.17 -20.46 -22.30
C GLY A 220 -1.46 -19.69 -22.09
N GLY A 221 -1.52 -18.50 -22.68
CA GLY A 221 -2.73 -17.66 -22.70
C GLY A 221 -3.06 -16.94 -21.38
N PRO A 222 -4.31 -16.51 -21.20
CA PRO A 222 -4.73 -15.77 -20.01
C PRO A 222 -4.60 -16.58 -18.70
N GLN A 223 -4.78 -17.90 -18.77
CA GLN A 223 -4.69 -18.78 -17.61
C GLN A 223 -3.25 -18.86 -17.05
N LEU A 224 -2.25 -18.92 -17.93
CA LEU A 224 -0.84 -18.88 -17.54
C LEU A 224 -0.53 -17.56 -16.81
N ARG A 225 -0.90 -16.43 -17.43
CA ARG A 225 -0.68 -15.11 -16.82
C ARG A 225 -1.37 -14.97 -15.46
N ASN A 226 -2.62 -15.43 -15.37
CA ASN A 226 -3.36 -15.39 -14.10
C ASN A 226 -2.64 -16.20 -13.01
N LYS A 227 -2.21 -17.43 -13.31
CA LYS A 227 -1.54 -18.28 -12.33
C LYS A 227 -0.19 -17.71 -11.90
N LEU A 228 0.61 -17.21 -12.85
CA LEU A 228 1.87 -16.53 -12.53
C LEU A 228 1.63 -15.29 -11.66
N SER A 229 0.66 -14.44 -12.01
CA SER A 229 0.32 -13.26 -11.21
C SER A 229 -0.04 -13.62 -9.77
N ARG A 230 -0.75 -14.73 -9.55
CA ARG A 230 -1.11 -15.21 -8.20
C ARG A 230 0.09 -15.73 -7.41
N ILE A 231 1.02 -16.44 -8.08
CA ILE A 231 2.27 -16.90 -7.44
C ILE A 231 3.11 -15.68 -7.03
N PHE A 232 3.30 -14.72 -7.95
CA PHE A 232 4.05 -13.50 -7.69
C PHE A 232 3.38 -12.63 -6.61
N GLN A 233 2.05 -12.53 -6.62
CA GLN A 233 1.29 -11.84 -5.57
C GLN A 233 1.55 -12.49 -4.20
N ALA A 234 1.53 -13.81 -4.11
CA ALA A 234 1.76 -14.51 -2.84
C ALA A 234 3.14 -14.21 -2.27
N LEU A 235 4.18 -14.31 -3.10
CA LEU A 235 5.56 -13.99 -2.71
C LEU A 235 5.69 -12.50 -2.30
N ARG A 236 5.10 -11.59 -3.08
CA ARG A 236 5.15 -10.15 -2.82
C ARG A 236 4.49 -9.76 -1.49
N ILE A 237 3.31 -10.29 -1.23
CA ILE A 237 2.58 -10.05 0.03
C ILE A 237 3.42 -10.52 1.21
N GLU A 238 4.05 -11.69 1.12
CA GLU A 238 4.91 -12.23 2.17
C GLU A 238 6.18 -11.40 2.38
N VAL A 239 6.92 -11.08 1.30
CA VAL A 239 8.14 -10.27 1.35
C VAL A 239 7.92 -8.94 2.05
N ASN A 240 6.78 -8.28 1.78
CA ASN A 240 6.49 -6.93 2.26
C ASN A 240 5.57 -6.91 3.50
N ASP A 241 5.08 -8.06 3.94
CA ASP A 241 4.03 -8.19 4.97
C ASP A 241 2.87 -7.19 4.75
N GLU A 242 2.37 -7.17 3.49
CA GLU A 242 1.39 -6.17 3.04
C GLU A 242 0.10 -6.22 3.86
N LEU A 243 -0.41 -7.41 4.14
CA LEU A 243 -1.64 -7.59 4.92
C LEU A 243 -1.45 -7.26 6.40
N GLY A 244 -0.26 -7.53 6.97
CA GLY A 244 0.08 -7.12 8.33
C GLY A 244 0.17 -5.61 8.47
N ALA A 245 0.78 -4.94 7.49
CA ALA A 245 0.83 -3.48 7.45
C ALA A 245 -0.57 -2.85 7.32
N LEU A 246 -1.41 -3.39 6.43
CA LEU A 246 -2.81 -2.94 6.26
C LEU A 246 -3.62 -3.14 7.53
N ARG A 247 -3.47 -4.28 8.20
CA ARG A 247 -4.13 -4.55 9.49
C ARG A 247 -3.76 -3.50 10.54
N GLN A 248 -2.48 -3.15 10.64
CA GLN A 248 -2.00 -2.14 11.58
C GLN A 248 -2.59 -0.76 11.25
N LEU A 249 -2.54 -0.34 9.97
CA LEU A 249 -3.13 0.93 9.52
C LEU A 249 -4.61 1.03 9.87
N LEU A 250 -5.38 -0.02 9.57
CA LEU A 250 -6.82 -0.06 9.87
C LEU A 250 -7.08 0.06 11.37
N SER A 251 -6.34 -0.69 12.20
CA SER A 251 -6.46 -0.62 13.67
C SER A 251 -6.15 0.78 14.20
N ASP A 252 -5.06 1.38 13.73
CA ASP A 252 -4.63 2.70 14.17
C ASP A 252 -5.57 3.82 13.66
N SER A 253 -6.17 3.67 12.48
CA SER A 253 -7.00 4.71 11.85
C SER A 253 -8.11 5.22 12.77
N VAL A 254 -8.71 4.34 13.58
CA VAL A 254 -9.80 4.69 14.50
C VAL A 254 -9.36 5.73 15.54
N ARG A 255 -8.16 5.58 16.11
CA ARG A 255 -7.65 6.51 17.12
C ARG A 255 -6.95 7.75 16.52
N LEU A 256 -6.45 7.64 15.28
CA LEU A 256 -5.72 8.71 14.61
C LEU A 256 -6.62 9.76 13.99
N LEU A 257 -7.76 9.34 13.43
CA LEU A 257 -8.74 10.26 12.85
C LEU A 257 -9.44 11.09 13.93
N LYS A 258 -9.81 12.32 13.61
CA LYS A 258 -10.82 13.09 14.36
C LYS A 258 -12.18 12.41 14.24
N PRO A 259 -13.12 12.65 15.18
CA PRO A 259 -14.53 12.44 14.92
C PRO A 259 -14.96 13.14 13.63
N GLY A 260 -15.65 12.43 12.72
CA GLY A 260 -15.98 12.91 11.38
C GLY A 260 -14.84 12.85 10.35
N GLY A 261 -13.62 12.50 10.76
CA GLY A 261 -12.48 12.26 9.86
C GLY A 261 -12.65 10.97 9.06
N ARG A 262 -12.09 10.92 7.87
CA ARG A 262 -12.30 9.84 6.90
C ARG A 262 -11.04 9.07 6.55
N ILE A 263 -11.22 7.79 6.23
CA ILE A 263 -10.19 6.94 5.63
C ILE A 263 -10.68 6.45 4.26
N ALA A 264 -9.87 6.68 3.23
CA ALA A 264 -10.10 6.21 1.86
C ALA A 264 -9.01 5.21 1.50
N ILE A 265 -9.39 4.00 1.08
CA ILE A 265 -8.47 2.93 0.72
C ILE A 265 -8.81 2.42 -0.67
N ILE A 266 -7.80 2.43 -1.55
CA ILE A 266 -7.84 1.82 -2.86
C ILE A 266 -7.08 0.50 -2.76
N SER A 267 -7.73 -0.61 -3.11
CA SER A 267 -7.18 -1.97 -3.07
C SER A 267 -7.20 -2.59 -4.46
N TYR A 268 -6.29 -3.54 -4.74
CA TYR A 268 -6.12 -4.14 -6.06
C TYR A 268 -6.36 -5.64 -6.10
N HIS A 269 -6.47 -6.31 -4.95
CA HIS A 269 -6.79 -7.73 -4.88
C HIS A 269 -7.83 -8.05 -3.79
N SER A 270 -8.41 -9.26 -3.91
CA SER A 270 -9.52 -9.74 -3.08
C SER A 270 -9.24 -9.72 -1.59
N LEU A 271 -8.01 -10.02 -1.18
CA LEU A 271 -7.62 -10.10 0.24
C LEU A 271 -7.65 -8.73 0.91
N GLU A 272 -7.06 -7.71 0.25
CA GLU A 272 -7.12 -6.32 0.73
C GLU A 272 -8.57 -5.83 0.80
N ASP A 273 -9.32 -5.95 -0.30
CA ASP A 273 -10.70 -5.47 -0.39
C ASP A 273 -11.60 -6.11 0.69
N ARG A 274 -11.41 -7.41 0.95
CA ARG A 274 -12.13 -8.15 1.99
C ARG A 274 -11.78 -7.62 3.37
N MET A 275 -10.49 -7.47 3.67
CA MET A 275 -10.00 -6.97 4.96
C MET A 275 -10.54 -5.57 5.26
N VAL A 276 -10.44 -4.65 4.30
CA VAL A 276 -10.95 -3.27 4.42
C VAL A 276 -12.46 -3.26 4.62
N LYS A 277 -13.21 -3.99 3.77
CA LYS A 277 -14.66 -4.08 3.86
C LYS A 277 -15.13 -4.61 5.23
N ASP A 278 -14.51 -5.68 5.70
CA ASP A 278 -14.92 -6.32 6.95
C ASP A 278 -14.55 -5.46 8.15
N PHE A 279 -13.36 -4.84 8.16
CA PHE A 279 -12.98 -3.91 9.22
C PHE A 279 -13.87 -2.66 9.27
N PHE A 280 -14.18 -2.04 8.14
CA PHE A 280 -15.08 -0.88 8.11
C PHE A 280 -16.48 -1.21 8.64
N ARG A 281 -16.94 -2.43 8.43
CA ARG A 281 -18.25 -2.90 8.89
C ARG A 281 -18.27 -3.32 10.37
N LEU A 282 -17.21 -3.98 10.84
CA LEU A 282 -17.17 -4.64 12.16
C LEU A 282 -16.36 -3.84 13.19
N GLY A 283 -15.39 -3.03 12.76
CA GLY A 283 -14.40 -2.38 13.63
C GLY A 283 -13.37 -3.33 14.22
N SER A 284 -13.36 -4.60 13.79
CA SER A 284 -12.42 -5.63 14.24
C SER A 284 -12.12 -6.61 13.10
N PHE A 285 -11.04 -7.39 13.27
CA PHE A 285 -10.68 -8.48 12.36
C PHE A 285 -11.23 -9.83 12.81
N GLU A 286 -11.79 -9.89 13.98
CA GLU A 286 -12.44 -11.09 14.49
C GLU A 286 -13.78 -11.25 13.79
N GLN A 287 -13.99 -12.42 13.18
CA GLN A 287 -15.31 -12.76 12.64
C GLN A 287 -16.27 -12.92 13.84
N PRO A 288 -17.49 -12.37 13.77
CA PRO A 288 -18.51 -12.67 14.74
C PRO A 288 -18.63 -14.19 14.86
N ASN A 289 -18.68 -14.68 16.11
CA ASN A 289 -18.91 -16.10 16.35
C ASN A 289 -20.17 -16.52 15.56
N GLU A 290 -20.13 -17.63 14.80
CA GLU A 290 -21.26 -18.07 13.96
C GLU A 290 -22.57 -18.18 14.76
N ALA A 291 -22.47 -18.50 16.06
CA ALA A 291 -23.60 -18.50 16.99
C ALA A 291 -24.24 -17.13 17.23
N LEU A 292 -23.52 -16.04 16.93
CA LEU A 292 -23.97 -14.64 17.05
C LEU A 292 -24.20 -13.99 15.66
N ALA A 293 -24.02 -14.75 14.58
CA ALA A 293 -24.25 -14.28 13.23
C ALA A 293 -25.74 -13.87 13.07
N GLY A 294 -25.97 -12.58 12.85
CA GLY A 294 -27.33 -12.01 12.76
C GLY A 294 -27.81 -11.27 14.01
N MET A 295 -27.09 -11.34 15.14
CA MET A 295 -27.36 -10.46 16.27
C MET A 295 -26.78 -9.06 16.01
N PRO A 296 -27.47 -7.98 16.42
CA PRO A 296 -26.89 -6.64 16.40
C PRO A 296 -25.57 -6.65 17.20
N LEU A 297 -24.53 -6.00 16.69
CA LEU A 297 -23.32 -5.78 17.48
C LEU A 297 -23.71 -5.07 18.78
N SER A 298 -23.25 -5.53 19.91
CA SER A 298 -23.51 -4.91 21.22
C SER A 298 -22.97 -3.47 21.29
N THR A 299 -21.97 -3.16 20.50
CA THR A 299 -21.39 -1.84 20.34
C THR A 299 -21.32 -1.52 18.84
N PRO A 300 -21.75 -0.33 18.38
CA PRO A 300 -21.59 0.06 16.97
C PRO A 300 -20.12 0.03 16.56
N ALA A 301 -19.83 -0.35 15.31
CA ALA A 301 -18.48 -0.24 14.76
C ALA A 301 -17.98 1.21 14.85
N PRO A 302 -16.71 1.44 15.19
CA PRO A 302 -16.16 2.80 15.37
C PRO A 302 -16.12 3.62 14.08
N LEU A 303 -16.21 2.94 12.93
CA LEU A 303 -16.28 3.58 11.62
C LEU A 303 -17.68 3.43 11.01
N ARG A 304 -18.15 4.50 10.37
CA ARG A 304 -19.36 4.53 9.55
C ARG A 304 -18.97 4.33 8.09
N VAL A 305 -19.46 3.29 7.45
CA VAL A 305 -19.20 3.03 6.02
C VAL A 305 -19.86 4.12 5.17
N ILE A 306 -19.07 4.83 4.37
CA ILE A 306 -19.53 5.83 3.40
C ILE A 306 -19.87 5.15 2.07
N THR A 307 -18.95 4.33 1.54
CA THR A 307 -19.17 3.60 0.29
C THR A 307 -19.77 2.22 0.56
N LYS A 308 -21.09 2.08 0.45
CA LYS A 308 -21.77 0.77 0.62
C LYS A 308 -21.28 -0.29 -0.38
N LYS A 309 -21.00 0.14 -1.61
CA LYS A 309 -20.32 -0.67 -2.65
C LYS A 309 -18.98 -0.02 -2.94
N ALA A 310 -17.96 -0.83 -3.25
CA ALA A 310 -16.69 -0.27 -3.72
C ALA A 310 -16.91 0.53 -5.00
N ILE A 311 -16.25 1.69 -5.11
CA ILE A 311 -16.18 2.46 -6.35
C ILE A 311 -15.06 1.82 -7.18
N THR A 312 -15.30 1.67 -8.48
CA THR A 312 -14.35 1.11 -9.44
C THR A 312 -14.06 2.12 -10.54
N PRO A 313 -12.87 2.08 -11.16
CA PRO A 313 -12.50 3.02 -12.22
C PRO A 313 -13.49 2.98 -13.39
N SER A 314 -13.63 4.12 -14.05
CA SER A 314 -14.41 4.24 -15.29
C SER A 314 -13.76 3.47 -16.44
N ALA A 315 -14.53 3.22 -17.51
CA ALA A 315 -13.99 2.59 -18.72
C ALA A 315 -12.87 3.43 -19.36
N ASP A 316 -13.00 4.75 -19.31
CA ASP A 316 -12.01 5.68 -19.85
C ASP A 316 -10.70 5.64 -19.02
N GLU A 317 -10.81 5.64 -17.69
CA GLU A 317 -9.64 5.50 -16.82
C GLU A 317 -8.92 4.16 -17.03
N ILE A 318 -9.66 3.07 -17.24
CA ILE A 318 -9.07 1.75 -17.53
C ILE A 318 -8.40 1.74 -18.92
N ALA A 319 -8.95 2.46 -19.89
CA ALA A 319 -8.33 2.59 -21.21
C ALA A 319 -7.01 3.35 -21.16
N ASP A 320 -6.93 4.41 -20.36
CA ASP A 320 -5.73 5.22 -20.15
C ASP A 320 -4.71 4.51 -19.25
N ASN A 321 -5.18 3.80 -18.22
CA ASN A 321 -4.36 3.07 -17.27
C ASN A 321 -4.94 1.66 -16.98
N ASN A 322 -4.52 0.68 -17.77
CA ASN A 322 -4.99 -0.71 -17.58
C ASN A 322 -4.67 -1.31 -16.19
N ARG A 323 -3.71 -0.74 -15.45
CA ARG A 323 -3.40 -1.16 -14.07
C ARG A 323 -4.50 -0.80 -13.08
N ALA A 324 -5.30 0.22 -13.38
CA ALA A 324 -6.47 0.61 -12.58
C ALA A 324 -7.60 -0.44 -12.60
N ARG A 325 -7.62 -1.35 -13.57
CA ARG A 325 -8.73 -2.28 -13.81
C ARG A 325 -9.22 -3.05 -12.59
N SER A 326 -8.33 -3.38 -11.65
CA SER A 326 -8.67 -4.15 -10.44
C SER A 326 -8.92 -3.26 -9.23
N ALA A 327 -8.74 -1.94 -9.36
CA ALA A 327 -8.85 -1.01 -8.27
C ALA A 327 -10.28 -0.95 -7.69
N LYS A 328 -10.34 -0.84 -6.37
CA LYS A 328 -11.58 -0.72 -5.61
C LYS A 328 -11.39 0.28 -4.48
N LEU A 329 -12.08 1.40 -4.57
CA LEU A 329 -12.07 2.41 -3.51
C LEU A 329 -13.15 2.11 -2.47
N ARG A 330 -12.75 2.13 -1.20
CA ARG A 330 -13.66 2.12 -0.04
C ARG A 330 -13.35 3.29 0.87
N VAL A 331 -14.41 3.92 1.37
CA VAL A 331 -14.32 5.06 2.29
C VAL A 331 -15.19 4.81 3.51
N ALA A 332 -14.63 5.11 4.68
CA ALA A 332 -15.34 5.11 5.95
C ALA A 332 -14.99 6.37 6.76
N GLU A 333 -15.85 6.73 7.69
CA GLU A 333 -15.74 7.93 8.53
C GLU A 333 -15.73 7.52 9.99
N ARG A 334 -14.85 8.11 10.80
CA ARG A 334 -14.88 7.92 12.25
C ARG A 334 -16.16 8.51 12.83
N ARG A 335 -16.87 7.70 13.62
CA ARG A 335 -18.09 8.19 14.32
C ARG A 335 -17.75 9.26 15.35
N GLU A 336 -18.70 10.16 15.58
CA GLU A 336 -18.60 11.23 16.58
C GLU A 336 -19.04 10.77 17.96
N ASP A 337 -19.84 9.72 18.02
CA ASP A 337 -20.59 9.23 19.16
C ASP A 337 -19.92 8.03 19.88
N ILE A 338 -18.63 7.78 19.57
CA ILE A 338 -17.86 6.67 20.16
C ILE A 338 -16.48 7.11 20.64
#